data_93e3892e66c8cbd9a9ec966bdc2d0fd5
#
_entry.id   93e3892e66c8cbd9a9ec966bdc2d0fd5
#
_cell.length_a   1.000
_cell.length_b   1.000
_cell.length_c   1.000
_cell.angle_alpha   90.00
_cell.angle_beta   90.00
_cell.angle_gamma   90.00
#
_symmetry.space_group_name_H-M   'P 1'
#
loop_
_entity.id
_entity.type
_entity.pdbx_description
1 polymer ?
#
loop_
_entity_poly.entity_id
_entity_poly.type
_entity_poly.pdbx_seq_one_letter_code
_entity_poly.pdbx_strand_id
1 'polypeptide(L)'
;MHELAIATALAESLIKYSREHNAVISCAHVRCGILSGIDPEALQFAWEPAAANFPGSGLENCRLQINRALLQHRCSSCNKVFEFDSWQIECPECKTETLRRESGNEFVLESIEVENV
;
A
#
# COMPACT_ATOMS: atom_id res chain seq x y z
N MET A 1 -4.15 4.89 -13.72
CA MET A 1 -3.43 5.49 -12.58
C MET A 1 -1.97 5.62 -12.93
N HIS A 2 -1.36 6.74 -12.59
CA HIS A 2 0.04 7.02 -12.96
C HIS A 2 0.98 6.53 -11.86
N GLU A 3 1.44 5.29 -11.99
CA GLU A 3 2.28 4.66 -10.96
C GLU A 3 3.61 5.39 -10.74
N LEU A 4 4.17 6.01 -11.78
CA LEU A 4 5.38 6.80 -11.61
C LEU A 4 5.15 8.03 -10.72
N ALA A 5 4.02 8.70 -10.88
CA ALA A 5 3.67 9.84 -10.02
C ALA A 5 3.49 9.40 -8.55
N ILE A 6 2.88 8.25 -8.33
CA ILE A 6 2.70 7.68 -7.00
C ILE A 6 4.06 7.31 -6.40
N ALA A 7 4.92 6.66 -7.17
CA ALA A 7 6.27 6.30 -6.72
C ALA A 7 7.10 7.55 -6.39
N THR A 8 6.99 8.60 -7.20
CA THR A 8 7.68 9.86 -6.96
C THR A 8 7.21 10.53 -5.67
N ALA A 9 5.90 10.59 -5.45
CA ALA A 9 5.33 11.15 -4.21
C ALA A 9 5.79 10.35 -2.98
N LEU A 10 5.83 9.03 -3.10
CA LEU A 10 6.32 8.16 -2.04
C LEU A 10 7.79 8.42 -1.75
N ALA A 11 8.61 8.54 -2.80
CA ALA A 11 10.03 8.86 -2.64
C ALA A 11 10.24 10.21 -1.91
N GLU A 12 9.47 11.23 -2.28
CA GLU A 12 9.54 12.54 -1.62
C GLU A 12 9.20 12.43 -0.14
N SER A 13 8.17 11.67 0.21
CA SER A 13 7.78 11.46 1.61
C SER A 13 8.87 10.74 2.41
N LEU A 14 9.50 9.74 1.81
CA LEU A 14 10.58 9.00 2.46
C LEU A 14 11.82 9.87 2.66
N ILE A 15 12.15 10.71 1.69
CA ILE A 15 13.27 11.64 1.81
C ILE A 15 13.02 12.63 2.94
N LYS A 16 11.80 13.16 3.04
CA LYS A 16 11.44 14.07 4.12
C LYS A 16 11.62 13.41 5.47
N TYR A 17 11.13 12.19 5.64
CA TYR A 17 11.30 11.43 6.87
C TYR A 17 12.78 11.20 7.19
N SER A 18 13.55 10.78 6.20
CA SER A 18 14.98 10.49 6.33
C SER A 18 15.74 11.73 6.84
N ARG A 19 15.44 12.90 6.28
CA ARG A 19 16.08 14.14 6.68
C ARG A 19 15.67 14.56 8.09
N GLU A 20 14.39 14.46 8.42
CA GLU A 20 13.86 14.86 9.72
C GLU A 20 14.40 13.99 10.85
N HIS A 21 14.64 12.73 10.61
CA HIS A 21 15.06 11.75 11.63
C HIS A 21 16.51 11.32 11.50
N ASN A 22 17.24 11.87 10.52
CA ASN A 22 18.62 11.49 10.23
C ASN A 22 18.77 9.98 10.11
N ALA A 23 17.87 9.35 9.34
CA ALA A 23 17.77 7.91 9.20
C ALA A 23 17.99 7.50 7.75
N VAL A 24 18.55 6.30 7.54
CA VAL A 24 18.67 5.69 6.23
C VAL A 24 17.57 4.63 6.11
N ILE A 25 16.71 4.76 5.12
CA ILE A 25 15.60 3.84 4.93
C ILE A 25 16.01 2.74 3.97
N SER A 26 15.95 1.49 4.42
CA SER A 26 16.33 0.33 3.63
C SER A 26 15.15 -0.33 2.93
N CYS A 27 13.95 -0.16 3.44
CA CYS A 27 12.74 -0.73 2.85
C CYS A 27 11.52 0.08 3.26
N ALA A 28 10.61 0.27 2.33
CA ALA A 28 9.30 0.86 2.59
C ALA A 28 8.22 -0.19 2.32
N HIS A 29 7.33 -0.37 3.29
CA HIS A 29 6.21 -1.30 3.19
C HIS A 29 4.93 -0.53 2.93
N VAL A 30 4.29 -0.79 1.80
CA VAL A 30 3.03 -0.14 1.44
C VAL A 30 1.93 -1.20 1.33
N ARG A 31 0.73 -0.81 1.77
CA ARG A 31 -0.46 -1.62 1.59
C ARG A 31 -1.28 -1.04 0.45
N CYS A 32 -1.59 -1.90 -0.54
CA CYS A 32 -2.30 -1.52 -1.74
C CYS A 32 -3.58 -2.33 -1.84
N GLY A 33 -4.72 -1.67 -1.69
CA GLY A 33 -6.02 -2.33 -1.78
C GLY A 33 -6.33 -2.78 -3.19
N ILE A 34 -7.08 -3.86 -3.31
CA ILE A 34 -7.45 -4.45 -4.60
C ILE A 34 -8.17 -3.44 -5.50
N LEU A 35 -9.00 -2.56 -4.90
CA LEU A 35 -9.78 -1.57 -5.63
C LEU A 35 -9.11 -0.19 -5.68
N SER A 36 -7.83 -0.08 -5.31
CA SER A 36 -7.13 1.20 -5.33
C SER A 36 -6.92 1.78 -6.73
N GLY A 37 -7.02 0.94 -7.75
CA GLY A 37 -6.71 1.32 -9.11
C GLY A 37 -5.22 1.33 -9.41
N ILE A 38 -4.39 0.98 -8.44
CA ILE A 38 -2.94 0.91 -8.60
C ILE A 38 -2.55 -0.51 -8.97
N ASP A 39 -1.78 -0.65 -10.06
CA ASP A 39 -1.19 -1.91 -10.44
C ASP A 39 0.10 -2.11 -9.64
N PRO A 40 0.16 -3.10 -8.73
CA PRO A 40 1.36 -3.30 -7.90
C PRO A 40 2.61 -3.58 -8.71
N GLU A 41 2.49 -4.31 -9.82
CA GLU A 41 3.64 -4.63 -10.66
C GLU A 41 4.17 -3.36 -11.35
N ALA A 42 3.27 -2.53 -11.88
CA ALA A 42 3.65 -1.27 -12.49
C ALA A 42 4.28 -0.31 -11.47
N LEU A 43 3.75 -0.29 -10.25
CA LEU A 43 4.33 0.51 -9.17
C LEU A 43 5.74 0.03 -8.82
N GLN A 44 5.92 -1.29 -8.74
CA GLN A 44 7.24 -1.87 -8.46
C GLN A 44 8.26 -1.47 -9.53
N PHE A 45 7.88 -1.52 -10.81
CA PHE A 45 8.74 -1.09 -11.91
C PHE A 45 9.03 0.40 -11.88
N ALA A 46 8.07 1.21 -11.44
CA ALA A 46 8.24 2.66 -11.37
C ALA A 46 9.12 3.11 -10.20
N TRP A 47 9.30 2.26 -9.19
CA TRP A 47 10.03 2.64 -7.98
C TRP A 47 11.49 2.99 -8.24
N GLU A 48 12.21 2.15 -8.97
CA GLU A 48 13.63 2.36 -9.24
C GLU A 48 13.90 3.68 -9.98
N PRO A 49 13.21 3.98 -11.12
CA PRO A 49 13.39 5.27 -11.76
C PRO A 49 12.95 6.46 -10.88
N ALA A 50 11.90 6.29 -10.08
CA ALA A 50 11.46 7.36 -9.18
C ALA A 50 12.54 7.69 -8.14
N ALA A 51 13.11 6.66 -7.52
CA ALA A 51 14.18 6.83 -6.53
C ALA A 51 15.44 7.43 -7.17
N ALA A 52 15.73 7.06 -8.41
CA ALA A 52 16.90 7.56 -9.14
C ALA A 52 16.81 9.06 -9.49
N ASN A 53 15.61 9.64 -9.46
CA ASN A 53 15.43 11.09 -9.67
C ASN A 53 15.91 11.93 -8.49
N PHE A 54 16.27 11.29 -7.38
CA PHE A 54 16.74 11.98 -6.16
C PHE A 54 18.15 11.49 -5.82
N PRO A 55 19.17 11.83 -6.63
CA PRO A 55 20.52 11.35 -6.37
C PRO A 55 21.05 11.88 -5.03
N GLY A 56 21.78 11.04 -4.32
CA GLY A 56 22.31 11.38 -3.02
C GLY A 56 21.31 11.31 -1.88
N SER A 57 20.09 10.88 -2.14
CA SER A 57 19.06 10.76 -1.11
C SER A 57 19.20 9.49 -0.27
N GLY A 58 19.93 8.49 -0.77
CA GLY A 58 20.02 7.17 -0.13
C GLY A 58 18.94 6.21 -0.55
N LEU A 59 17.96 6.65 -1.35
CA LEU A 59 16.86 5.79 -1.79
C LEU A 59 17.25 4.79 -2.86
N GLU A 60 18.44 4.93 -3.44
CA GLU A 60 18.95 4.00 -4.46
C GLU A 60 18.99 2.56 -3.94
N ASN A 61 19.17 2.37 -2.64
CA ASN A 61 19.23 1.07 -2.00
C ASN A 61 17.94 0.74 -1.21
N CYS A 62 16.95 1.61 -1.29
CA CYS A 62 15.67 1.38 -0.60
C CYS A 62 14.78 0.47 -1.44
N ARG A 63 14.34 -0.62 -0.85
CA ARG A 63 13.41 -1.55 -1.49
C ARG A 63 11.98 -1.11 -1.22
N LEU A 64 11.11 -1.38 -2.18
CA LEU A 64 9.67 -1.18 -2.02
C LEU A 64 9.00 -2.54 -1.89
N GLN A 65 8.36 -2.78 -0.75
CA GLN A 65 7.59 -3.99 -0.49
C GLN A 65 6.11 -3.64 -0.58
N ILE A 66 5.43 -4.20 -1.57
CA ILE A 66 4.01 -3.93 -1.79
C ILE A 66 3.20 -5.11 -1.27
N ASN A 67 2.33 -4.84 -0.29
CA ASN A 67 1.44 -5.83 0.28
C ASN A 67 0.03 -5.56 -0.24
N ARG A 68 -0.54 -6.53 -0.94
CA ARG A 68 -1.87 -6.39 -1.51
C ARG A 68 -2.91 -6.70 -0.44
N ALA A 69 -3.82 -5.75 -0.22
CA ALA A 69 -4.87 -5.89 0.78
C ALA A 69 -6.16 -6.41 0.16
N LEU A 70 -6.74 -7.41 0.80
CA LEU A 70 -8.03 -7.96 0.38
C LEU A 70 -9.16 -6.99 0.71
N LEU A 71 -10.31 -7.22 0.10
CA LEU A 71 -11.53 -6.47 0.37
C LEU A 71 -12.10 -6.91 1.71
N GLN A 72 -12.31 -5.96 2.62
CA GLN A 72 -12.99 -6.25 3.88
C GLN A 72 -14.47 -5.93 3.75
N HIS A 73 -15.30 -6.86 4.18
CA HIS A 73 -16.74 -6.73 4.18
C HIS A 73 -17.28 -6.99 5.59
N ARG A 74 -18.26 -6.21 5.98
CA ARG A 74 -18.97 -6.42 7.25
C ARG A 74 -20.42 -6.77 6.96
N CYS A 75 -20.92 -7.79 7.62
CA CYS A 75 -22.32 -8.15 7.55
C CYS A 75 -23.15 -7.19 8.41
N SER A 76 -24.16 -6.57 7.84
CA SER A 76 -25.04 -5.65 8.58
C SER A 76 -25.96 -6.39 9.55
N SER A 77 -26.10 -7.70 9.41
CA SER A 77 -26.96 -8.52 10.24
C SER A 77 -26.21 -9.15 11.43
N CYS A 78 -25.11 -9.89 11.17
CA CYS A 78 -24.36 -10.56 12.22
C CYS A 78 -23.14 -9.78 12.70
N ASN A 79 -22.80 -8.69 12.02
CA ASN A 79 -21.67 -7.78 12.35
C ASN A 79 -20.29 -8.43 12.25
N LYS A 80 -20.17 -9.57 11.62
CA LYS A 80 -18.87 -10.21 11.40
C LYS A 80 -18.15 -9.60 10.20
N VAL A 81 -16.82 -9.62 10.25
CA VAL A 81 -15.95 -9.10 9.18
C VAL A 81 -15.33 -10.28 8.44
N PHE A 82 -15.35 -10.19 7.12
CA PHE A 82 -14.78 -11.20 6.23
C PHE A 82 -13.85 -10.52 5.24
N GLU A 83 -12.84 -11.25 4.78
CA GLU A 83 -11.92 -10.77 3.75
C GLU A 83 -12.07 -11.64 2.50
N PHE A 84 -12.17 -10.98 1.34
CA PHE A 84 -12.32 -11.64 0.05
C PHE A 84 -11.39 -10.98 -0.97
N ASP A 85 -11.03 -11.75 -2.00
CA ASP A 85 -10.26 -11.24 -3.13
C ASP A 85 -11.17 -10.63 -4.23
N SER A 86 -12.48 -10.68 -4.05
CA SER A 86 -13.46 -10.12 -4.97
C SER A 86 -14.63 -9.56 -4.20
N TRP A 87 -15.45 -8.75 -4.87
CA TRP A 87 -16.63 -8.16 -4.24
C TRP A 87 -17.67 -9.23 -3.95
N GLN A 88 -18.18 -9.26 -2.71
CA GLN A 88 -19.20 -10.21 -2.27
C GLN A 88 -20.36 -9.45 -1.65
N ILE A 89 -21.56 -9.97 -1.80
CA ILE A 89 -22.77 -9.40 -1.19
C ILE A 89 -23.45 -10.36 -0.24
N GLU A 90 -23.22 -11.66 -0.38
CA GLU A 90 -23.85 -12.67 0.47
C GLU A 90 -22.96 -13.01 1.66
N CYS A 91 -23.49 -12.85 2.88
CA CYS A 91 -22.80 -13.25 4.10
C CYS A 91 -22.71 -14.78 4.16
N PRO A 92 -21.51 -15.36 4.34
CA PRO A 92 -21.37 -16.82 4.39
C PRO A 92 -22.12 -17.46 5.55
N GLU A 93 -22.33 -16.74 6.64
CA GLU A 93 -23.03 -17.28 7.81
C GLU A 93 -24.53 -17.03 7.78
N CYS A 94 -24.95 -15.81 7.42
CA CYS A 94 -26.37 -15.45 7.39
C CYS A 94 -27.08 -15.96 6.14
N LYS A 95 -26.32 -16.22 5.06
CA LYS A 95 -26.86 -16.65 3.77
C LYS A 95 -27.81 -15.62 3.13
N THR A 96 -27.59 -14.34 3.47
CA THR A 96 -28.40 -13.21 2.96
C THR A 96 -27.48 -12.16 2.37
N GLU A 97 -28.03 -11.31 1.51
CA GLU A 97 -27.27 -10.24 0.82
C GLU A 97 -27.04 -9.05 1.76
N THR A 98 -26.29 -9.27 2.83
CA THR A 98 -26.12 -8.29 3.92
C THR A 98 -24.70 -7.76 4.06
N LEU A 99 -23.77 -8.19 3.18
CA LEU A 99 -22.40 -7.69 3.22
C LEU A 99 -22.28 -6.28 2.68
N ARG A 100 -21.47 -5.47 3.36
CA ARG A 100 -21.11 -4.12 2.93
C ARG A 100 -19.59 -4.01 2.94
N ARG A 101 -19.03 -3.50 1.85
CA ARG A 101 -17.58 -3.32 1.74
C ARG A 101 -17.13 -2.19 2.66
N GLU A 102 -16.13 -2.45 3.48
CA GLU A 102 -15.53 -1.43 4.35
C GLU A 102 -14.22 -0.87 3.81
N SER A 103 -13.41 -1.71 3.15
CA SER A 103 -12.12 -1.28 2.63
C SER A 103 -11.78 -2.00 1.35
N GLY A 104 -10.76 -1.54 0.65
CA GLY A 104 -10.29 -2.14 -0.58
C GLY A 104 -9.68 -1.15 -1.55
N ASN A 105 -9.85 0.15 -1.30
CA ASN A 105 -9.33 1.21 -2.18
C ASN A 105 -8.21 2.02 -1.53
N GLU A 106 -7.65 1.56 -0.44
CA GLU A 106 -6.57 2.26 0.26
C GLU A 106 -5.22 2.08 -0.42
N PHE A 107 -4.37 3.09 -0.26
CA PHE A 107 -2.94 3.01 -0.53
C PHE A 107 -2.24 3.70 0.64
N VAL A 108 -1.50 2.93 1.44
CA VAL A 108 -0.96 3.39 2.71
C VAL A 108 0.49 2.96 2.86
N LEU A 109 1.35 3.89 3.23
CA LEU A 109 2.68 3.55 3.71
C LEU A 109 2.53 3.02 5.13
N GLU A 110 2.66 1.72 5.32
CA GLU A 110 2.41 1.08 6.61
C GLU A 110 3.60 1.19 7.57
N SER A 111 4.78 0.97 7.05
CA SER A 111 5.99 0.96 7.87
C SER A 111 7.23 1.13 7.01
N ILE A 112 8.32 1.45 7.65
CA ILE A 112 9.63 1.53 7.03
C ILE A 112 10.64 0.75 7.87
N GLU A 113 11.65 0.24 7.18
CA GLU A 113 12.82 -0.35 7.85
C GLU A 113 13.96 0.64 7.71
N VAL A 114 14.60 0.97 8.83
CA VAL A 114 15.72 1.90 8.83
C VAL A 114 16.97 1.17 9.24
N GLU A 115 18.11 1.61 8.70
CA GLU A 115 19.39 1.08 9.07
C GLU A 115 19.95 1.87 10.25
N ASN A 116 20.46 1.15 11.23
CA ASN A 116 21.22 1.76 12.33
C ASN A 116 22.66 1.96 11.87
N VAL A 117 23.05 3.21 11.86
CA VAL A 117 24.40 3.57 11.47
C VAL A 117 25.24 3.78 12.71
#